data_740e1b354893a2cfed565a532f7bac6c
#
_entry.id   740e1b354893a2cfed565a532f7bac6c
#
_cell.length_a   1.000
_cell.length_b   1.000
_cell.length_c   1.000
_cell.angle_alpha   90.00
_cell.angle_beta   90.00
_cell.angle_gamma   90.00
#
_symmetry.space_group_name_H-M   'P 1'
#
loop_
_entity.id
_entity.type
_entity.pdbx_description
1 polymer ?
#
loop_
_entity_poly.entity_id
_entity_poly.type
_entity_poly.pdbx_seq_one_letter_code
_entity_poly.pdbx_strand_id
1 'polypeptide(L)'
;MQRSTDKIRRDDIIRRERASKMLMRKRTVRRRIILIAVMTLIIVAFAAAGILIYRFHPVFLKNKVVNQELKEAFDPEDNIRYVVGGKASQVEVTGEVDTSTTGDYPVEYRFRSQKTKVTVRVRDTIAPELTVKSYVTDLAEELKPEFFVEEVTDASEVSVKFEEDESFTEPGTFDINIVAEDKAGNSTVKTAQVTLEKDETAPEIQGADDITIMQGRTLDFLSGVTVRDNMDPAPVVEVDHNQVDLNAPGTYTAVYKAKDRSGNETTLERKIVVKKNEELTQKIVYLTFDDGPSENTGKILDILKEYNVKATFFVTGNNQKYNNLMKRAHDEGHTVGLHTYSHNYKEVYASEDAYFKDLQKISDLVEQVTGEKSYVIRFPGGSSNTVSAEYSKGLMTILTKKVQEKGYQYFDWNCDSTDASGNNVPVDKLIKNATSCSSQHINILMHDTDAKDTTVEALPKIIEHYRAAGYTFKGITVDSYSAHHGVNN
;
A
#
# COMPACT_ATOMS: atom_id res chain seq x y z
N MET A 1 10.19 50.94 -10.13
CA MET A 1 11.37 51.49 -9.43
C MET A 1 12.36 50.42 -8.90
N GLN A 2 11.95 49.21 -8.63
CA GLN A 2 12.78 48.13 -8.05
C GLN A 2 13.82 47.50 -9.00
N ARG A 3 13.55 47.46 -10.30
CA ARG A 3 14.53 46.91 -11.29
C ARG A 3 15.78 47.79 -11.51
N SER A 4 15.71 49.07 -11.19
CA SER A 4 16.84 50.02 -11.34
C SER A 4 17.84 49.89 -10.19
N THR A 5 17.37 49.61 -8.96
CA THR A 5 18.21 49.51 -7.77
C THR A 5 19.02 48.22 -7.70
N ASP A 6 18.49 47.10 -8.21
CA ASP A 6 19.22 45.82 -8.24
C ASP A 6 20.33 45.81 -9.31
N LYS A 7 20.13 46.49 -10.42
CA LYS A 7 21.16 46.63 -11.45
C LYS A 7 22.34 47.48 -10.93
N ILE A 8 22.06 48.58 -10.21
CA ILE A 8 23.09 49.44 -9.61
C ILE A 8 23.88 48.68 -8.53
N ARG A 9 23.21 47.84 -7.73
CA ARG A 9 23.88 47.04 -6.69
C ARG A 9 24.78 45.96 -7.25
N ARG A 10 24.39 45.34 -8.35
CA ARG A 10 25.20 44.33 -9.08
C ARG A 10 26.43 44.98 -9.72
N ASP A 11 26.27 46.12 -10.34
CA ASP A 11 27.36 46.83 -10.99
C ASP A 11 28.40 47.38 -9.96
N ASP A 12 27.93 47.74 -8.77
CA ASP A 12 28.83 48.16 -7.67
C ASP A 12 29.63 46.98 -7.09
N ILE A 13 29.04 45.81 -6.97
CA ILE A 13 29.74 44.57 -6.53
C ILE A 13 30.82 44.20 -7.56
N ILE A 14 30.46 44.20 -8.85
CA ILE A 14 31.39 43.91 -9.93
C ILE A 14 32.51 44.95 -10.01
N ARG A 15 32.20 46.26 -9.78
CA ARG A 15 33.21 47.31 -9.71
C ARG A 15 34.15 47.13 -8.53
N ARG A 16 33.64 46.77 -7.34
CA ARG A 16 34.47 46.49 -6.14
C ARG A 16 35.35 45.26 -6.33
N GLU A 17 34.84 44.17 -6.94
CA GLU A 17 35.67 43.02 -7.29
C GLU A 17 36.75 43.39 -8.34
N ARG A 18 36.37 44.12 -9.40
CA ARG A 18 37.37 44.60 -10.42
C ARG A 18 38.38 45.59 -9.84
N ALA A 19 37.94 46.49 -8.96
CA ALA A 19 38.83 47.43 -8.26
C ALA A 19 39.78 46.69 -7.29
N SER A 20 39.26 45.68 -6.54
CA SER A 20 40.07 44.80 -5.68
C SER A 20 41.10 43.99 -6.49
N LYS A 21 40.68 43.38 -7.61
CA LYS A 21 41.58 42.66 -8.53
C LYS A 21 42.60 43.61 -9.20
N MET A 22 42.20 44.86 -9.51
CA MET A 22 43.12 45.86 -10.07
C MET A 22 44.10 46.38 -9.02
N LEU A 23 43.68 46.60 -7.77
CA LEU A 23 44.55 46.95 -6.65
C LEU A 23 45.54 45.84 -6.29
N MET A 24 45.08 44.59 -6.29
CA MET A 24 45.98 43.45 -6.12
C MET A 24 46.99 43.34 -7.27
N ARG A 25 46.54 43.51 -8.54
CA ARG A 25 47.44 43.57 -9.70
C ARG A 25 48.46 44.75 -9.62
N LYS A 26 47.99 45.96 -9.23
CA LYS A 26 48.90 47.11 -9.06
C LYS A 26 49.86 46.88 -7.88
N ARG A 27 49.42 46.26 -6.78
CA ARG A 27 50.32 45.86 -5.68
C ARG A 27 51.30 44.77 -6.11
N THR A 28 50.86 43.82 -6.93
CA THR A 28 51.72 42.76 -7.46
C THR A 28 52.72 43.34 -8.48
N VAL A 29 52.28 44.28 -9.34
CA VAL A 29 53.17 44.98 -10.31
C VAL A 29 54.17 45.91 -9.60
N ARG A 30 53.74 46.67 -8.60
CA ARG A 30 54.68 47.47 -7.78
C ARG A 30 55.69 46.59 -7.03
N ARG A 31 55.26 45.43 -6.46
CA ARG A 31 56.19 44.48 -5.86
C ARG A 31 57.14 43.89 -6.89
N ARG A 32 56.67 43.60 -8.14
CA ARG A 32 57.58 43.16 -9.24
C ARG A 32 58.58 44.22 -9.65
N ILE A 33 58.17 45.53 -9.73
CA ILE A 33 59.08 46.63 -10.05
C ILE A 33 60.07 46.85 -8.92
N ILE A 34 59.65 46.82 -7.65
CA ILE A 34 60.55 46.87 -6.49
C ILE A 34 61.48 45.63 -6.45
N LEU A 35 60.95 44.47 -6.76
CA LEU A 35 61.76 43.22 -6.87
C LEU A 35 62.81 43.33 -7.98
N ILE A 36 62.46 43.89 -9.14
CA ILE A 36 63.42 44.13 -10.25
C ILE A 36 64.47 45.16 -9.86
N ALA A 37 64.09 46.27 -9.14
CA ALA A 37 65.04 47.26 -8.68
C ALA A 37 65.95 46.76 -7.55
N VAL A 38 65.44 45.87 -6.70
CA VAL A 38 66.19 45.17 -5.67
C VAL A 38 67.03 44.02 -6.24
N MET A 39 66.57 43.39 -7.34
CA MET A 39 67.27 42.25 -8.01
C MET A 39 68.59 42.64 -8.64
N THR A 40 68.83 43.88 -9.10
CA THR A 40 70.11 44.32 -9.59
C THR A 40 71.19 44.52 -8.48
N LEU A 41 70.78 44.70 -7.24
CA LEU A 41 71.68 44.75 -6.08
C LEU A 41 71.79 43.42 -5.29
N ILE A 42 70.88 42.51 -5.54
CA ILE A 42 70.70 41.31 -4.71
C ILE A 42 70.96 39.99 -5.50
N ILE A 43 71.50 40.10 -6.74
CA ILE A 43 71.75 38.85 -7.53
C ILE A 43 72.71 37.90 -6.81
N VAL A 44 73.59 38.37 -5.95
CA VAL A 44 74.49 37.50 -5.18
C VAL A 44 73.92 37.05 -3.85
N ALA A 45 73.02 37.79 -3.25
CA ALA A 45 72.34 37.40 -2.02
C ALA A 45 71.11 36.48 -2.33
N PHE A 46 70.55 36.59 -3.53
CA PHE A 46 69.36 35.83 -3.93
C PHE A 46 69.61 34.39 -4.43
N ALA A 47 70.82 34.05 -4.82
CA ALA A 47 71.15 32.63 -5.05
C ALA A 47 71.05 31.80 -3.76
N ALA A 48 71.37 32.39 -2.61
CA ALA A 48 71.22 31.76 -1.31
C ALA A 48 69.77 31.84 -0.76
N ALA A 49 69.09 32.96 -0.99
CA ALA A 49 67.67 33.14 -0.55
C ALA A 49 66.69 32.38 -1.45
N GLY A 50 66.97 32.27 -2.76
CA GLY A 50 66.16 31.46 -3.68
C GLY A 50 66.12 29.96 -3.31
N ILE A 51 67.22 29.47 -2.76
CA ILE A 51 67.32 28.10 -2.25
C ILE A 51 66.48 27.91 -0.97
N LEU A 52 66.39 28.97 -0.12
CA LEU A 52 65.57 28.93 1.09
C LEU A 52 64.05 29.02 0.78
N ILE A 53 63.68 29.90 -0.13
CA ILE A 53 62.26 30.01 -0.57
C ILE A 53 61.79 28.74 -1.27
N TYR A 54 62.65 28.17 -2.14
CA TYR A 54 62.40 26.90 -2.82
C TYR A 54 62.18 25.73 -1.83
N ARG A 55 62.73 25.84 -0.61
CA ARG A 55 62.69 24.79 0.42
C ARG A 55 61.50 24.92 1.37
N PHE A 56 60.94 26.12 1.61
CA PHE A 56 60.03 26.37 2.71
C PHE A 56 58.55 26.59 2.35
N HIS A 57 58.21 27.09 1.15
CA HIS A 57 56.83 27.31 0.75
C HIS A 57 56.56 27.00 -0.74
N PRO A 58 56.63 25.73 -1.14
CA PRO A 58 56.52 25.38 -2.55
C PRO A 58 55.11 25.36 -3.11
N VAL A 59 54.02 25.35 -2.27
CA VAL A 59 52.62 25.34 -2.73
C VAL A 59 51.92 26.63 -2.30
N PHE A 60 51.33 27.31 -3.26
CA PHE A 60 50.50 28.47 -3.03
C PHE A 60 49.04 28.15 -3.35
N LEU A 61 48.20 28.24 -2.33
CA LEU A 61 46.75 28.02 -2.44
C LEU A 61 46.03 29.34 -2.73
N LYS A 62 44.91 29.26 -3.39
CA LYS A 62 44.03 30.41 -3.65
C LYS A 62 43.37 30.89 -2.37
N ASN A 63 42.85 29.93 -1.57
CA ASN A 63 42.08 30.23 -0.36
C ASN A 63 42.48 29.30 0.80
N LYS A 64 42.32 29.77 2.04
CA LYS A 64 42.43 28.97 3.26
C LYS A 64 41.07 28.39 3.69
N VAL A 65 39.98 28.98 3.19
CA VAL A 65 38.61 28.47 3.28
C VAL A 65 38.07 28.39 1.87
N VAL A 66 37.64 27.24 1.43
CA VAL A 66 37.01 26.98 0.12
C VAL A 66 35.54 26.80 0.38
N ASN A 67 34.70 27.61 -0.22
CA ASN A 67 33.24 27.36 -0.22
C ASN A 67 32.93 26.38 -1.33
N GLN A 68 32.19 25.34 -0.99
CA GLN A 68 31.75 24.27 -1.87
C GLN A 68 30.25 24.18 -1.80
N GLU A 69 29.59 24.11 -2.93
CA GLU A 69 28.15 23.91 -2.99
C GLU A 69 27.76 22.48 -2.64
N LEU A 70 26.63 22.29 -1.99
CA LEU A 70 26.08 20.99 -1.61
C LEU A 70 25.87 20.13 -2.88
N LYS A 71 26.25 18.87 -2.81
CA LYS A 71 26.19 17.89 -3.90
C LYS A 71 27.01 18.18 -5.16
N GLU A 72 27.72 19.29 -5.22
CA GLU A 72 28.69 19.53 -6.28
C GLU A 72 30.03 18.82 -6.01
N ALA A 73 30.68 18.36 -7.07
CA ALA A 73 31.98 17.69 -6.93
C ALA A 73 33.07 18.66 -6.47
N PHE A 74 33.81 18.26 -5.43
CA PHE A 74 34.96 19.01 -4.95
C PHE A 74 36.24 18.49 -5.61
N ASP A 75 36.95 19.36 -6.34
CA ASP A 75 38.30 19.10 -6.84
C ASP A 75 39.32 19.90 -6.02
N PRO A 76 40.15 19.20 -5.22
CA PRO A 76 41.18 19.89 -4.43
C PRO A 76 42.23 20.59 -5.28
N GLU A 77 42.48 20.21 -6.54
CA GLU A 77 43.44 20.85 -7.41
C GLU A 77 43.02 22.28 -7.78
N ASP A 78 41.72 22.54 -7.81
CA ASP A 78 41.16 23.85 -8.11
C ASP A 78 41.59 24.95 -7.11
N ASN A 79 41.91 24.59 -5.88
CA ASN A 79 42.42 25.54 -4.89
C ASN A 79 43.93 25.77 -5.00
N ILE A 80 44.65 25.05 -5.83
CA ILE A 80 46.07 25.24 -6.05
C ILE A 80 46.28 26.41 -7.04
N ARG A 81 46.97 27.44 -6.61
CA ARG A 81 47.30 28.59 -7.47
C ARG A 81 48.52 28.34 -8.32
N TYR A 82 49.59 27.85 -7.70
CA TYR A 82 50.82 27.37 -8.39
C TYR A 82 51.72 26.58 -7.43
N VAL A 83 52.57 25.77 -7.99
CA VAL A 83 53.55 24.95 -7.27
C VAL A 83 54.94 25.28 -7.74
N VAL A 84 55.82 25.66 -6.81
CA VAL A 84 57.22 25.99 -7.16
C VAL A 84 58.03 24.71 -7.31
N GLY A 85 58.56 24.54 -8.53
CA GLY A 85 59.38 23.35 -8.85
C GLY A 85 58.62 22.04 -8.88
N GLY A 86 57.33 22.06 -9.26
CA GLY A 86 56.46 20.93 -9.42
C GLY A 86 55.17 21.28 -10.18
N LYS A 87 54.24 20.30 -10.24
CA LYS A 87 52.92 20.42 -10.82
C LYS A 87 51.85 20.24 -9.75
N ALA A 88 50.64 20.74 -9.98
CA ALA A 88 49.50 20.60 -9.04
C ALA A 88 49.23 19.11 -8.71
N SER A 89 49.28 18.25 -9.70
CA SER A 89 49.09 16.80 -9.55
C SER A 89 50.14 16.05 -8.69
N GLN A 90 51.17 16.74 -8.26
CA GLN A 90 52.21 16.21 -7.34
C GLN A 90 52.01 16.64 -5.90
N VAL A 91 50.98 17.47 -5.63
CA VAL A 91 50.59 17.85 -4.29
C VAL A 91 49.73 16.75 -3.72
N GLU A 92 50.17 16.13 -2.64
CA GLU A 92 49.36 15.19 -1.89
C GLU A 92 48.27 15.93 -1.13
N VAL A 93 47.02 15.56 -1.34
CA VAL A 93 45.89 16.12 -0.61
C VAL A 93 45.28 15.03 0.23
N THR A 94 45.17 15.26 1.52
CA THR A 94 44.59 14.33 2.49
C THR A 94 43.44 15.01 3.24
N GLY A 95 42.41 14.25 3.54
CA GLY A 95 41.14 14.69 4.11
C GLY A 95 40.01 14.31 3.17
N GLU A 96 38.91 13.89 3.73
CA GLU A 96 37.72 13.51 2.99
C GLU A 96 36.70 14.63 3.08
N VAL A 97 36.14 15.05 1.94
CA VAL A 97 35.09 16.05 1.85
C VAL A 97 33.83 15.36 1.41
N ASP A 98 32.88 15.22 2.33
CA ASP A 98 31.54 14.74 2.00
C ASP A 98 30.71 15.91 1.49
N THR A 99 30.58 16.04 0.18
CA THR A 99 29.78 17.09 -0.44
C THR A 99 28.27 16.83 -0.37
N SER A 100 27.84 15.64 0.07
CA SER A 100 26.42 15.32 0.28
C SER A 100 25.86 15.89 1.59
N THR A 101 26.75 16.33 2.49
CA THR A 101 26.38 16.80 3.83
C THR A 101 27.01 18.17 4.09
N THR A 102 26.19 19.13 4.53
CA THR A 102 26.69 20.46 4.92
C THR A 102 27.62 20.35 6.13
N GLY A 103 28.75 21.03 6.07
CA GLY A 103 29.74 20.94 7.15
C GLY A 103 31.03 21.68 6.81
N ASP A 104 31.98 21.71 7.77
CA ASP A 104 33.32 22.22 7.59
C ASP A 104 34.30 21.03 7.61
N TYR A 105 34.92 20.73 6.45
CA TYR A 105 35.79 19.61 6.25
C TYR A 105 37.23 20.00 6.19
N PRO A 106 38.13 19.52 7.07
CA PRO A 106 39.55 19.84 7.03
C PRO A 106 40.27 19.03 5.96
N VAL A 107 41.01 19.73 5.09
CA VAL A 107 41.85 19.14 4.05
C VAL A 107 43.29 19.63 4.24
N GLU A 108 44.25 18.72 4.18
CA GLU A 108 45.67 19.05 4.28
C GLU A 108 46.36 18.87 2.91
N TYR A 109 46.94 19.96 2.40
CA TYR A 109 47.77 19.97 1.23
C TYR A 109 49.24 19.77 1.64
N ARG A 110 49.92 18.78 1.08
CA ARG A 110 51.28 18.40 1.40
C ARG A 110 52.10 18.34 0.15
N PHE A 111 53.20 19.07 0.16
CA PHE A 111 54.22 18.97 -0.90
C PHE A 111 55.59 19.18 -0.30
N ARG A 112 56.50 18.21 -0.49
CA ARG A 112 57.83 18.19 0.17
C ARG A 112 57.65 18.31 1.73
N SER A 113 58.25 19.34 2.36
CA SER A 113 58.14 19.58 3.79
C SER A 113 57.00 20.49 4.19
N GLN A 114 56.32 21.13 3.23
CA GLN A 114 55.21 22.02 3.49
C GLN A 114 53.94 21.22 3.74
N LYS A 115 53.21 21.63 4.80
CA LYS A 115 51.85 21.21 5.10
C LYS A 115 50.98 22.45 5.30
N THR A 116 49.83 22.47 4.63
CA THR A 116 48.90 23.56 4.76
C THR A 116 47.49 23.02 4.94
N LYS A 117 46.87 23.40 6.04
CA LYS A 117 45.45 23.05 6.31
C LYS A 117 44.54 24.08 5.66
N VAL A 118 43.51 23.57 5.01
CA VAL A 118 42.42 24.32 4.39
C VAL A 118 41.10 23.78 4.95
N THR A 119 40.12 24.60 5.14
CA THR A 119 38.77 24.21 5.47
C THR A 119 37.93 24.29 4.22
N VAL A 120 37.34 23.17 3.81
CA VAL A 120 36.29 23.14 2.77
C VAL A 120 34.96 23.27 3.49
N ARG A 121 34.23 24.28 3.15
CA ARG A 121 32.94 24.63 3.76
C ARG A 121 31.85 24.28 2.79
N VAL A 122 31.19 23.12 3.01
CA VAL A 122 30.03 22.67 2.21
C VAL A 122 28.79 23.38 2.74
N ARG A 123 28.13 24.11 1.88
CA ARG A 123 26.88 24.84 2.18
C ARG A 123 25.91 24.65 1.01
N ASP A 124 24.64 24.75 1.32
CA ASP A 124 23.57 24.91 0.36
C ASP A 124 23.25 26.41 0.24
N THR A 125 23.49 26.97 -0.92
CA THR A 125 23.28 28.41 -1.17
C THR A 125 22.40 28.65 -2.41
N ILE A 126 21.94 27.58 -3.05
CA ILE A 126 21.09 27.65 -4.23
C ILE A 126 19.64 27.49 -3.76
N ALA A 127 18.78 28.38 -4.22
CA ALA A 127 17.36 28.30 -3.91
C ALA A 127 16.68 27.24 -4.77
N PRO A 128 15.61 26.58 -4.27
CA PRO A 128 14.86 25.58 -5.02
C PRO A 128 14.38 26.07 -6.38
N GLU A 129 14.41 25.20 -7.39
CA GLU A 129 13.68 25.43 -8.64
C GLU A 129 12.22 25.05 -8.44
N LEU A 130 11.33 26.00 -8.70
CA LEU A 130 9.88 25.83 -8.54
C LEU A 130 9.17 26.14 -9.85
N THR A 131 8.33 25.22 -10.33
CA THR A 131 7.33 25.47 -11.36
C THR A 131 5.94 25.32 -10.76
N VAL A 132 5.05 26.21 -11.15
CA VAL A 132 3.67 26.26 -10.66
C VAL A 132 2.67 26.12 -11.77
N LYS A 133 1.49 25.58 -11.43
CA LYS A 133 0.33 25.43 -12.31
C LYS A 133 -0.87 26.16 -11.76
N SER A 134 -1.83 26.48 -12.61
CA SER A 134 -3.14 26.98 -12.19
C SER A 134 -3.98 25.84 -11.62
N TYR A 135 -4.84 26.15 -10.68
CA TYR A 135 -5.77 25.22 -10.04
C TYR A 135 -7.19 25.77 -10.08
N VAL A 136 -8.14 24.89 -10.39
CA VAL A 136 -9.57 25.23 -10.43
C VAL A 136 -10.28 24.34 -9.41
N THR A 137 -11.08 24.96 -8.54
CA THR A 137 -11.85 24.25 -7.52
C THR A 137 -13.05 25.09 -7.07
N ASP A 138 -13.83 24.55 -6.14
CA ASP A 138 -14.93 25.30 -5.51
C ASP A 138 -14.46 26.09 -4.27
N LEU A 139 -15.37 26.92 -3.77
CA LEU A 139 -15.11 27.76 -2.58
C LEU A 139 -15.01 26.99 -1.26
N ALA A 140 -15.44 25.72 -1.23
CA ALA A 140 -15.45 24.93 -0.02
C ALA A 140 -14.15 24.12 0.16
N GLU A 141 -13.27 24.07 -0.84
CA GLU A 141 -12.00 23.38 -0.72
C GLU A 141 -10.99 24.18 0.10
N GLU A 142 -10.42 23.54 1.10
CA GLU A 142 -9.27 24.08 1.81
C GLU A 142 -8.03 24.03 0.92
N LEU A 143 -7.57 25.19 0.45
CA LEU A 143 -6.44 25.30 -0.46
C LEU A 143 -5.15 24.88 0.25
N LYS A 144 -4.33 24.11 -0.47
CA LYS A 144 -2.99 23.69 -0.04
C LYS A 144 -1.96 24.11 -1.07
N PRO A 145 -0.78 24.57 -0.65
CA PRO A 145 0.25 25.05 -1.58
C PRO A 145 0.68 23.96 -2.58
N GLU A 146 0.62 22.69 -2.20
CA GLU A 146 0.97 21.55 -3.04
C GLU A 146 0.07 21.42 -4.29
N PHE A 147 -1.16 21.92 -4.25
CA PHE A 147 -2.06 21.91 -5.40
C PHE A 147 -1.54 22.74 -6.57
N PHE A 148 -0.74 23.74 -6.28
CA PHE A 148 -0.18 24.69 -7.23
C PHE A 148 1.23 24.36 -7.70
N VAL A 149 1.86 23.35 -7.13
CA VAL A 149 3.19 22.90 -7.53
C VAL A 149 3.07 21.92 -8.70
N GLU A 150 3.75 22.20 -9.80
CA GLU A 150 3.94 21.28 -10.91
C GLU A 150 5.21 20.46 -10.69
N GLU A 151 6.31 21.15 -10.36
CA GLU A 151 7.59 20.52 -10.05
C GLU A 151 8.36 21.38 -9.05
N VAL A 152 9.08 20.77 -8.14
CA VAL A 152 10.01 21.41 -7.24
C VAL A 152 11.25 20.54 -7.08
N THR A 153 12.44 21.12 -7.29
CA THR A 153 13.71 20.40 -7.20
C THR A 153 14.76 21.23 -6.48
N ASP A 154 15.59 20.54 -5.69
CA ASP A 154 16.71 21.15 -4.96
C ASP A 154 17.75 20.08 -4.53
N ALA A 155 18.90 20.55 -4.09
CA ALA A 155 19.93 19.69 -3.50
C ALA A 155 19.54 19.19 -2.10
N SER A 156 18.70 19.92 -1.36
CA SER A 156 18.21 19.58 -0.03
C SER A 156 16.69 19.35 -0.03
N GLU A 157 16.11 19.05 1.11
CA GLU A 157 14.66 18.87 1.25
C GLU A 157 13.97 20.23 1.22
N VAL A 158 12.92 20.32 0.41
CA VAL A 158 12.14 21.53 0.19
C VAL A 158 10.79 21.43 0.87
N SER A 159 10.37 22.50 1.51
CA SER A 159 8.99 22.74 1.97
C SER A 159 8.32 23.77 1.09
N VAL A 160 7.01 23.59 0.85
CA VAL A 160 6.20 24.57 0.13
C VAL A 160 5.17 25.18 1.05
N LYS A 161 4.88 26.48 0.88
CA LYS A 161 3.90 27.22 1.68
C LYS A 161 3.32 28.37 0.87
N PHE A 162 2.19 28.90 1.30
CA PHE A 162 1.74 30.21 0.83
C PHE A 162 2.63 31.32 1.40
N GLU A 163 2.78 32.41 0.66
CA GLU A 163 3.51 33.58 1.16
C GLU A 163 2.71 34.32 2.24
N GLU A 164 1.37 34.37 2.08
CA GLU A 164 0.41 34.92 3.02
C GLU A 164 -0.71 33.91 3.28
N ASP A 165 -1.46 34.08 4.36
CA ASP A 165 -2.63 33.25 4.64
C ASP A 165 -3.74 33.60 3.62
N GLU A 166 -4.05 32.64 2.75
CA GLU A 166 -5.04 32.80 1.69
C GLU A 166 -6.44 32.42 2.18
N SER A 167 -7.40 33.35 2.06
CA SER A 167 -8.81 33.05 2.32
C SER A 167 -9.71 33.78 1.32
N PHE A 168 -10.56 33.05 0.66
CA PHE A 168 -11.47 33.59 -0.37
C PHE A 168 -12.92 33.28 0.02
N THR A 169 -13.80 34.25 -0.14
CA THR A 169 -15.23 34.14 0.20
C THR A 169 -16.15 34.27 -1.01
N GLU A 170 -15.60 34.62 -2.15
CA GLU A 170 -16.36 34.84 -3.39
C GLU A 170 -15.71 34.11 -4.56
N PRO A 171 -16.53 33.65 -5.54
CA PRO A 171 -16.00 33.06 -6.76
C PRO A 171 -15.14 34.07 -7.54
N GLY A 172 -14.12 33.57 -8.24
CA GLY A 172 -13.25 34.42 -9.05
C GLY A 172 -11.91 33.77 -9.35
N THR A 173 -11.07 34.47 -10.08
CA THR A 173 -9.70 34.07 -10.34
C THR A 173 -8.76 35.00 -9.57
N PHE A 174 -7.88 34.42 -8.78
CA PHE A 174 -6.98 35.14 -7.89
C PHE A 174 -5.54 34.69 -8.15
N ASP A 175 -4.61 35.63 -8.04
CA ASP A 175 -3.18 35.32 -8.03
C ASP A 175 -2.72 35.05 -6.61
N ILE A 176 -2.01 33.94 -6.41
CA ILE A 176 -1.47 33.51 -5.12
C ILE A 176 0.03 33.23 -5.24
N ASN A 177 0.79 33.54 -4.21
CA ASN A 177 2.23 33.34 -4.20
C ASN A 177 2.59 32.06 -3.44
N ILE A 178 3.29 31.17 -4.13
CA ILE A 178 3.82 29.92 -3.58
C ILE A 178 5.31 30.11 -3.29
N VAL A 179 5.70 29.79 -2.08
CA VAL A 179 7.10 29.83 -1.62
C VAL A 179 7.61 28.41 -1.48
N ALA A 180 8.69 28.09 -2.18
CA ALA A 180 9.49 26.89 -1.94
C ALA A 180 10.73 27.29 -1.12
N GLU A 181 10.96 26.67 0.02
CA GLU A 181 12.07 26.97 0.92
C GLU A 181 12.80 25.66 1.27
N ASP A 182 14.12 25.68 1.11
CA ASP A 182 15.00 24.57 1.45
C ASP A 182 15.37 24.55 2.95
N LYS A 183 16.09 23.51 3.37
CA LYS A 183 16.56 23.39 4.77
C LYS A 183 17.60 24.45 5.17
N ALA A 184 18.28 25.07 4.21
CA ALA A 184 19.27 26.13 4.46
C ALA A 184 18.63 27.52 4.56
N GLY A 185 17.35 27.65 4.19
CA GLY A 185 16.58 28.86 4.20
C GLY A 185 16.66 29.66 2.89
N ASN A 186 17.19 29.04 1.80
CA ASN A 186 17.08 29.66 0.48
C ASN A 186 15.67 29.46 -0.04
N SER A 187 15.09 30.43 -0.72
CA SER A 187 13.71 30.37 -1.14
C SER A 187 13.47 30.91 -2.54
N THR A 188 12.48 30.35 -3.20
CA THR A 188 11.94 30.80 -4.49
C THR A 188 10.46 31.06 -4.35
N VAL A 189 10.00 32.19 -4.86
CA VAL A 189 8.58 32.57 -4.89
C VAL A 189 8.09 32.57 -6.34
N LYS A 190 6.92 31.96 -6.57
CA LYS A 190 6.23 31.95 -7.86
C LYS A 190 4.76 32.28 -7.65
N THR A 191 4.20 33.04 -8.59
CA THR A 191 2.76 33.34 -8.63
C THR A 191 2.03 32.29 -9.45
N ALA A 192 1.05 31.65 -8.84
CA ALA A 192 0.09 30.75 -9.47
C ALA A 192 -1.30 31.41 -9.53
N GLN A 193 -2.22 30.84 -10.29
CA GLN A 193 -3.61 31.27 -10.31
C GLN A 193 -4.53 30.20 -9.73
N VAL A 194 -5.44 30.60 -8.84
CA VAL A 194 -6.58 29.81 -8.43
C VAL A 194 -7.84 30.38 -9.04
N THR A 195 -8.66 29.51 -9.62
CA THR A 195 -10.03 29.86 -10.05
C THR A 195 -10.99 29.14 -9.11
N LEU A 196 -11.74 29.90 -8.34
CA LEU A 196 -12.76 29.41 -7.41
C LEU A 196 -14.12 29.57 -8.05
N GLU A 197 -14.83 28.47 -8.18
CA GLU A 197 -16.17 28.42 -8.74
C GLU A 197 -17.19 28.10 -7.65
N LYS A 198 -18.44 28.48 -7.87
CA LYS A 198 -19.53 28.05 -7.02
C LYS A 198 -20.02 26.70 -7.51
N ASP A 199 -19.89 25.69 -6.69
CA ASP A 199 -20.47 24.39 -6.98
C ASP A 199 -21.96 24.36 -6.60
N GLU A 200 -22.81 24.12 -7.60
CA GLU A 200 -24.27 23.97 -7.44
C GLU A 200 -24.74 22.59 -7.91
N THR A 201 -23.82 21.69 -8.23
CA THR A 201 -24.13 20.34 -8.73
C THR A 201 -24.12 19.37 -7.55
N ALA A 202 -25.18 18.59 -7.44
CA ALA A 202 -25.24 17.56 -6.41
C ALA A 202 -24.55 16.26 -6.88
N PRO A 203 -23.90 15.50 -5.98
CA PRO A 203 -23.20 14.28 -6.32
C PRO A 203 -24.11 13.19 -6.87
N GLU A 204 -23.62 12.38 -7.80
CA GLU A 204 -24.31 11.23 -8.40
C GLU A 204 -23.98 9.95 -7.63
N ILE A 205 -25.03 9.21 -7.21
CA ILE A 205 -24.90 7.89 -6.58
C ILE A 205 -25.08 6.82 -7.65
N GLN A 206 -24.15 5.88 -7.76
CA GLN A 206 -24.17 4.75 -8.68
C GLN A 206 -24.02 3.42 -7.93
N GLY A 207 -24.53 2.32 -8.48
CA GLY A 207 -24.38 0.96 -7.94
C GLY A 207 -25.34 0.61 -6.80
N ALA A 208 -26.31 1.49 -6.48
CA ALA A 208 -27.37 1.23 -5.50
C ALA A 208 -28.67 0.71 -6.17
N ASP A 209 -28.53 -0.24 -7.10
CA ASP A 209 -29.66 -0.86 -7.79
C ASP A 209 -30.52 -1.72 -6.86
N ASP A 210 -31.80 -1.89 -7.19
CA ASP A 210 -32.73 -2.78 -6.50
C ASP A 210 -32.16 -4.20 -6.38
N ILE A 211 -32.32 -4.81 -5.21
CA ILE A 211 -31.76 -6.15 -4.95
C ILE A 211 -32.83 -7.10 -4.39
N THR A 212 -32.71 -8.37 -4.76
CA THR A 212 -33.44 -9.47 -4.13
C THR A 212 -32.47 -10.33 -3.34
N ILE A 213 -32.78 -10.58 -2.08
CA ILE A 213 -31.94 -11.38 -1.16
C ILE A 213 -32.80 -12.41 -0.45
N MET A 214 -32.22 -13.54 -0.05
CA MET A 214 -32.91 -14.55 0.75
C MET A 214 -32.91 -14.15 2.23
N GLN A 215 -34.01 -14.47 2.93
CA GLN A 215 -34.17 -14.31 4.37
C GLN A 215 -32.99 -14.91 5.14
N GLY A 216 -32.41 -14.17 6.09
CA GLY A 216 -31.30 -14.61 6.91
C GLY A 216 -29.92 -14.32 6.34
N ARG A 217 -29.82 -13.78 5.11
CA ARG A 217 -28.54 -13.33 4.55
C ARG A 217 -28.14 -11.95 5.10
N THR A 218 -26.86 -11.70 5.15
CA THR A 218 -26.30 -10.37 5.43
C THR A 218 -26.20 -9.58 4.13
N LEU A 219 -26.30 -8.26 4.22
CA LEU A 219 -26.13 -7.32 3.12
C LEU A 219 -25.22 -6.17 3.60
N ASP A 220 -24.13 -5.97 2.88
CA ASP A 220 -23.39 -4.73 2.98
C ASP A 220 -24.04 -3.70 2.05
N PHE A 221 -24.68 -2.70 2.63
CA PHE A 221 -25.45 -1.71 1.90
C PHE A 221 -24.58 -0.77 1.05
N LEU A 222 -23.30 -0.61 1.40
CA LEU A 222 -22.35 0.22 0.65
C LEU A 222 -21.53 -0.55 -0.38
N SER A 223 -21.61 -1.87 -0.38
CA SER A 223 -20.89 -2.68 -1.36
C SER A 223 -21.33 -2.37 -2.79
N GLY A 224 -20.36 -2.02 -3.65
CA GLY A 224 -20.60 -1.65 -5.04
C GLY A 224 -21.18 -0.25 -5.26
N VAL A 225 -21.48 0.50 -4.19
CA VAL A 225 -21.95 1.88 -4.28
C VAL A 225 -20.75 2.80 -4.48
N THR A 226 -20.84 3.67 -5.46
CA THR A 226 -19.86 4.72 -5.74
C THR A 226 -20.56 6.06 -5.84
N VAL A 227 -19.89 7.12 -5.41
CA VAL A 227 -20.39 8.49 -5.54
C VAL A 227 -19.36 9.29 -6.31
N ARG A 228 -19.86 10.14 -7.21
CA ARG A 228 -19.03 11.03 -8.02
C ARG A 228 -19.65 12.41 -8.05
N ASP A 229 -18.78 13.39 -8.09
CA ASP A 229 -19.15 14.79 -8.25
C ASP A 229 -18.21 15.46 -9.26
N ASN A 230 -18.63 16.64 -9.75
CA ASN A 230 -17.85 17.39 -10.74
C ASN A 230 -16.67 18.16 -10.14
N MET A 231 -16.79 18.59 -8.87
CA MET A 231 -15.79 19.41 -8.19
C MET A 231 -15.25 18.77 -6.90
N ASP A 232 -16.07 17.98 -6.20
CA ASP A 232 -15.62 17.22 -5.03
C ASP A 232 -15.11 15.82 -5.42
N PRO A 233 -13.80 15.53 -5.30
CA PRO A 233 -13.26 14.22 -5.63
C PRO A 233 -13.64 13.12 -4.65
N ALA A 234 -14.22 13.47 -3.49
CA ALA A 234 -14.53 12.53 -2.40
C ALA A 234 -15.85 12.87 -1.67
N PRO A 235 -16.98 12.92 -2.38
CA PRO A 235 -18.27 13.16 -1.73
C PRO A 235 -18.59 12.09 -0.70
N VAL A 236 -19.24 12.49 0.40
CA VAL A 236 -19.61 11.56 1.47
C VAL A 236 -20.93 10.91 1.15
N VAL A 237 -21.06 9.59 1.38
CA VAL A 237 -22.33 8.87 1.29
C VAL A 237 -22.68 8.20 2.60
N GLU A 238 -23.93 8.35 3.01
CA GLU A 238 -24.53 7.68 4.15
C GLU A 238 -25.73 6.85 3.68
N VAL A 239 -26.03 5.78 4.39
CA VAL A 239 -27.21 4.95 4.12
C VAL A 239 -28.04 4.75 5.38
N ASP A 240 -29.32 5.09 5.29
CA ASP A 240 -30.30 4.73 6.30
C ASP A 240 -31.02 3.45 5.88
N HIS A 241 -30.78 2.38 6.62
CA HIS A 241 -31.39 1.07 6.43
C HIS A 241 -32.11 0.56 7.71
N ASN A 242 -32.42 1.43 8.65
CA ASN A 242 -33.04 1.08 9.95
C ASN A 242 -34.38 0.35 9.80
N GLN A 243 -35.08 0.54 8.69
CA GLN A 243 -36.34 -0.13 8.39
C GLN A 243 -36.17 -1.47 7.66
N VAL A 244 -34.96 -1.88 7.34
CA VAL A 244 -34.68 -3.11 6.60
C VAL A 244 -34.46 -4.27 7.57
N ASP A 245 -35.40 -5.23 7.57
CA ASP A 245 -35.28 -6.47 8.32
C ASP A 245 -34.95 -7.63 7.35
N LEU A 246 -33.69 -8.01 7.30
CA LEU A 246 -33.21 -9.11 6.46
C LEU A 246 -33.65 -10.48 6.99
N ASN A 247 -34.22 -10.55 8.20
CA ASN A 247 -34.74 -11.78 8.79
C ASN A 247 -36.27 -11.96 8.60
N ALA A 248 -36.96 -10.97 8.07
CA ALA A 248 -38.37 -11.04 7.76
C ALA A 248 -38.64 -10.92 6.26
N PRO A 249 -39.36 -11.86 5.61
CA PRO A 249 -39.73 -11.72 4.21
C PRO A 249 -40.58 -10.45 3.99
N GLY A 250 -40.23 -9.66 2.98
CA GLY A 250 -40.93 -8.39 2.71
C GLY A 250 -40.21 -7.58 1.64
N THR A 251 -40.73 -6.38 1.43
CA THR A 251 -40.09 -5.37 0.60
C THR A 251 -39.75 -4.17 1.47
N TYR A 252 -38.52 -3.79 1.46
CA TYR A 252 -37.94 -2.72 2.27
C TYR A 252 -37.26 -1.67 1.38
N THR A 253 -37.03 -0.50 1.95
CA THR A 253 -36.32 0.60 1.29
C THR A 253 -35.14 1.01 2.14
N ALA A 254 -33.95 1.07 1.54
CA ALA A 254 -32.78 1.76 2.09
C ALA A 254 -32.63 3.11 1.39
N VAL A 255 -32.33 4.16 2.16
CA VAL A 255 -32.22 5.54 1.67
C VAL A 255 -30.75 5.95 1.71
N TYR A 256 -30.17 6.21 0.55
CA TYR A 256 -28.81 6.71 0.40
C TYR A 256 -28.84 8.23 0.31
N LYS A 257 -27.97 8.89 1.04
CA LYS A 257 -27.73 10.33 0.92
C LYS A 257 -26.27 10.58 0.62
N ALA A 258 -26.02 11.23 -0.50
CA ALA A 258 -24.69 11.71 -0.83
C ALA A 258 -24.64 13.22 -0.67
N LYS A 259 -23.52 13.71 -0.17
CA LYS A 259 -23.28 15.14 0.06
C LYS A 259 -21.85 15.48 -0.35
N ASP A 260 -21.71 16.56 -1.13
CA ASP A 260 -20.42 17.14 -1.47
C ASP A 260 -19.95 18.13 -0.38
N ARG A 261 -18.73 18.62 -0.54
CA ARG A 261 -18.14 19.61 0.37
C ARG A 261 -18.81 21.00 0.26
N SER A 262 -19.46 21.31 -0.87
CA SER A 262 -20.21 22.55 -1.09
C SER A 262 -21.61 22.52 -0.46
N GLY A 263 -22.03 21.35 0.00
CA GLY A 263 -23.29 21.14 0.70
C GLY A 263 -24.46 20.72 -0.20
N ASN A 264 -24.25 20.46 -1.50
CA ASN A 264 -25.29 19.92 -2.37
C ASN A 264 -25.52 18.44 -2.03
N GLU A 265 -26.80 18.01 -2.09
CA GLU A 265 -27.22 16.69 -1.63
C GLU A 265 -28.01 15.94 -2.71
N THR A 266 -27.76 14.66 -2.84
CA THR A 266 -28.57 13.72 -3.60
C THR A 266 -29.14 12.65 -2.69
N THR A 267 -30.41 12.29 -2.88
CA THR A 267 -31.06 11.18 -2.19
C THR A 267 -31.48 10.13 -3.20
N LEU A 268 -31.18 8.85 -2.93
CA LEU A 268 -31.57 7.72 -3.75
C LEU A 268 -32.21 6.64 -2.87
N GLU A 269 -33.35 6.12 -3.28
CA GLU A 269 -34.02 5.00 -2.64
C GLU A 269 -33.65 3.68 -3.36
N ARG A 270 -33.21 2.67 -2.59
CA ARG A 270 -32.96 1.32 -3.06
C ARG A 270 -33.98 0.36 -2.50
N LYS A 271 -34.70 -0.34 -3.37
CA LYS A 271 -35.64 -1.36 -2.95
C LYS A 271 -34.91 -2.69 -2.68
N ILE A 272 -35.22 -3.29 -1.53
CA ILE A 272 -34.69 -4.57 -1.08
C ILE A 272 -35.83 -5.55 -0.89
N VAL A 273 -35.87 -6.60 -1.71
CA VAL A 273 -36.85 -7.67 -1.62
C VAL A 273 -36.25 -8.83 -0.85
N VAL A 274 -36.72 -9.07 0.36
CA VAL A 274 -36.34 -10.23 1.16
C VAL A 274 -37.31 -11.36 0.87
N LYS A 275 -36.81 -12.41 0.17
CA LYS A 275 -37.59 -13.63 -0.12
C LYS A 275 -37.54 -14.59 1.06
N LYS A 276 -38.65 -15.27 1.32
CA LYS A 276 -38.71 -16.31 2.34
C LYS A 276 -37.70 -17.42 2.04
N ASN A 277 -36.93 -17.79 3.04
CA ASN A 277 -36.06 -18.96 3.00
C ASN A 277 -36.76 -20.12 3.68
N GLU A 278 -37.32 -21.03 2.87
CA GLU A 278 -38.04 -22.21 3.37
C GLU A 278 -37.12 -23.17 4.16
N GLU A 279 -35.83 -23.13 3.94
CA GLU A 279 -34.88 -23.96 4.67
C GLU A 279 -34.84 -23.59 6.16
N LEU A 280 -35.03 -22.33 6.51
CA LEU A 280 -34.97 -21.87 7.91
C LEU A 280 -36.03 -22.51 8.81
N THR A 281 -37.06 -23.13 8.24
CA THR A 281 -38.14 -23.81 8.98
C THR A 281 -38.03 -25.33 8.95
N GLN A 282 -37.09 -25.90 8.18
CA GLN A 282 -36.90 -27.33 7.99
C GLN A 282 -35.80 -27.86 8.91
N LYS A 283 -35.88 -29.16 9.28
CA LYS A 283 -34.76 -29.88 9.88
C LYS A 283 -33.82 -30.34 8.77
N ILE A 284 -32.63 -29.78 8.68
CA ILE A 284 -31.68 -30.09 7.60
C ILE A 284 -30.31 -30.50 8.19
N VAL A 285 -29.78 -31.58 7.60
CA VAL A 285 -28.39 -31.97 7.77
C VAL A 285 -27.63 -31.65 6.50
N TYR A 286 -26.53 -30.90 6.64
CA TYR A 286 -25.50 -30.69 5.63
C TYR A 286 -24.33 -31.61 6.00
N LEU A 287 -24.20 -32.74 5.24
CA LEU A 287 -23.02 -33.58 5.32
C LEU A 287 -21.88 -32.82 4.58
N THR A 288 -20.77 -32.54 5.25
CA THR A 288 -19.66 -31.84 4.64
C THR A 288 -18.36 -32.64 4.77
N PHE A 289 -17.60 -32.67 3.68
CA PHE A 289 -16.33 -33.37 3.57
C PHE A 289 -15.25 -32.45 3.12
N ASP A 290 -14.18 -32.34 3.91
CA ASP A 290 -13.07 -31.43 3.67
C ASP A 290 -11.84 -32.21 3.12
N ASP A 291 -10.92 -31.48 2.46
CA ASP A 291 -9.58 -31.90 2.02
C ASP A 291 -9.53 -32.83 0.79
N GLY A 292 -10.66 -33.28 0.28
CA GLY A 292 -10.74 -34.08 -0.95
C GLY A 292 -10.34 -33.30 -2.22
N PRO A 293 -10.40 -33.94 -3.39
CA PRO A 293 -10.87 -35.28 -3.62
C PRO A 293 -9.81 -36.37 -3.38
N SER A 294 -10.28 -37.58 -3.06
CA SER A 294 -9.46 -38.78 -2.91
C SER A 294 -10.18 -40.04 -3.38
N GLU A 295 -9.61 -41.23 -3.20
CA GLU A 295 -10.29 -42.48 -3.44
C GLU A 295 -11.57 -42.61 -2.59
N ASN A 296 -11.52 -42.12 -1.34
CA ASN A 296 -12.66 -42.16 -0.44
C ASN A 296 -13.81 -41.23 -0.87
N THR A 297 -13.51 -40.15 -1.58
CA THR A 297 -14.55 -39.31 -2.23
C THR A 297 -15.45 -40.15 -3.14
N GLY A 298 -14.86 -41.07 -3.94
CA GLY A 298 -15.60 -41.96 -4.81
C GLY A 298 -16.53 -42.92 -4.05
N LYS A 299 -16.03 -43.50 -2.95
CA LYS A 299 -16.81 -44.41 -2.09
C LYS A 299 -17.95 -43.66 -1.38
N ILE A 300 -17.67 -42.44 -0.92
CA ILE A 300 -18.68 -41.56 -0.31
C ILE A 300 -19.79 -41.22 -1.31
N LEU A 301 -19.44 -40.85 -2.54
CA LEU A 301 -20.41 -40.58 -3.60
C LEU A 301 -21.30 -41.78 -3.89
N ASP A 302 -20.76 -43.02 -3.90
CA ASP A 302 -21.53 -44.24 -4.07
C ASP A 302 -22.57 -44.43 -2.95
N ILE A 303 -22.17 -44.19 -1.67
CA ILE A 303 -23.07 -44.25 -0.51
C ILE A 303 -24.14 -43.14 -0.61
N LEU A 304 -23.78 -41.92 -0.90
CA LEU A 304 -24.72 -40.81 -1.02
C LEU A 304 -25.77 -41.06 -2.11
N LYS A 305 -25.35 -41.69 -3.21
CA LYS A 305 -26.25 -42.11 -4.30
C LYS A 305 -27.18 -43.22 -3.86
N GLU A 306 -26.69 -44.27 -3.19
CA GLU A 306 -27.49 -45.36 -2.64
C GLU A 306 -28.57 -44.84 -1.70
N TYR A 307 -28.18 -43.92 -0.80
CA TYR A 307 -29.11 -43.33 0.16
C TYR A 307 -29.94 -42.18 -0.42
N ASN A 308 -29.76 -41.79 -1.67
CA ASN A 308 -30.38 -40.63 -2.32
C ASN A 308 -30.35 -39.36 -1.46
N VAL A 309 -29.15 -38.96 -0.99
CA VAL A 309 -28.92 -37.78 -0.19
C VAL A 309 -27.87 -36.91 -0.88
N LYS A 310 -27.91 -35.60 -0.58
CA LYS A 310 -26.94 -34.63 -1.11
C LYS A 310 -25.98 -34.18 0.00
N ALA A 311 -24.78 -33.78 -0.39
CA ALA A 311 -23.70 -33.37 0.49
C ALA A 311 -22.91 -32.21 -0.12
N THR A 312 -21.94 -31.72 0.63
CA THR A 312 -21.00 -30.69 0.18
C THR A 312 -19.57 -31.20 0.35
N PHE A 313 -18.76 -31.02 -0.67
CA PHE A 313 -17.33 -31.37 -0.68
C PHE A 313 -16.52 -30.06 -0.78
N PHE A 314 -15.80 -29.72 0.28
CA PHE A 314 -14.87 -28.59 0.30
C PHE A 314 -13.50 -29.07 -0.20
N VAL A 315 -13.25 -28.87 -1.48
CA VAL A 315 -12.14 -29.50 -2.19
C VAL A 315 -10.86 -28.65 -2.18
N THR A 316 -9.72 -29.33 -2.33
CA THR A 316 -8.39 -28.74 -2.46
C THR A 316 -7.77 -29.08 -3.82
N GLY A 317 -6.64 -28.44 -4.15
CA GLY A 317 -5.85 -28.73 -5.35
C GLY A 317 -4.81 -29.83 -5.17
N ASN A 318 -4.74 -30.46 -4.02
CA ASN A 318 -3.62 -31.33 -3.63
C ASN A 318 -3.58 -32.68 -4.37
N ASN A 319 -4.71 -33.20 -4.86
CA ASN A 319 -4.77 -34.54 -5.42
C ASN A 319 -5.44 -34.56 -6.79
N GLN A 320 -4.78 -33.97 -7.77
CA GLN A 320 -5.27 -33.76 -9.13
C GLN A 320 -5.70 -35.07 -9.86
N LYS A 321 -5.17 -36.23 -9.44
CA LYS A 321 -5.54 -37.53 -9.96
C LYS A 321 -7.03 -37.81 -9.84
N TYR A 322 -7.70 -37.24 -8.84
CA TYR A 322 -9.09 -37.43 -8.54
C TYR A 322 -10.01 -36.26 -8.88
N ASN A 323 -9.51 -35.26 -9.65
CA ASN A 323 -10.33 -34.12 -10.06
C ASN A 323 -11.63 -34.48 -10.78
N ASN A 324 -11.64 -35.61 -11.49
CA ASN A 324 -12.86 -36.14 -12.08
C ASN A 324 -13.99 -36.45 -11.07
N LEU A 325 -13.64 -36.64 -9.79
CA LEU A 325 -14.63 -36.85 -8.72
C LEU A 325 -15.29 -35.51 -8.29
N MET A 326 -14.64 -34.39 -8.47
CA MET A 326 -15.30 -33.07 -8.32
C MET A 326 -16.42 -32.92 -9.36
N LYS A 327 -16.11 -33.27 -10.62
CA LYS A 327 -17.13 -33.28 -11.69
C LYS A 327 -18.25 -34.23 -11.38
N ARG A 328 -17.93 -35.46 -10.95
CA ARG A 328 -18.94 -36.45 -10.56
C ARG A 328 -19.84 -35.94 -9.43
N ALA A 329 -19.24 -35.33 -8.38
CA ALA A 329 -19.99 -34.75 -7.26
C ALA A 329 -20.98 -33.68 -7.76
N HIS A 330 -20.49 -32.77 -8.63
CA HIS A 330 -21.32 -31.73 -9.24
C HIS A 330 -22.47 -32.35 -10.09
N ASP A 331 -22.14 -33.26 -11.01
CA ASP A 331 -23.12 -33.88 -11.92
C ASP A 331 -24.18 -34.70 -11.16
N GLU A 332 -23.85 -35.28 -10.02
CA GLU A 332 -24.77 -35.98 -9.12
C GLU A 332 -25.55 -35.00 -8.20
N GLY A 333 -25.37 -33.69 -8.35
CA GLY A 333 -26.10 -32.61 -7.65
C GLY A 333 -25.66 -32.38 -6.20
N HIS A 334 -24.40 -32.70 -5.89
CA HIS A 334 -23.74 -32.30 -4.67
C HIS A 334 -23.10 -30.89 -4.85
N THR A 335 -22.86 -30.22 -3.76
CA THR A 335 -22.12 -28.96 -3.81
C THR A 335 -20.61 -29.20 -3.79
N VAL A 336 -19.88 -28.58 -4.71
CA VAL A 336 -18.43 -28.54 -4.70
C VAL A 336 -18.04 -27.17 -4.15
N GLY A 337 -17.65 -27.11 -2.88
CA GLY A 337 -17.16 -25.92 -2.20
C GLY A 337 -15.63 -25.79 -2.27
N LEU A 338 -15.10 -24.66 -1.91
CA LEU A 338 -13.67 -24.33 -2.00
C LEU A 338 -13.02 -24.40 -0.61
N HIS A 339 -11.89 -25.16 -0.50
CA HIS A 339 -11.13 -25.30 0.75
C HIS A 339 -9.66 -24.86 0.60
N THR A 340 -9.42 -23.83 -0.19
CA THR A 340 -8.10 -23.38 -0.66
C THR A 340 -7.43 -24.39 -1.60
N TYR A 341 -6.45 -23.94 -2.38
CA TYR A 341 -5.77 -24.81 -3.35
C TYR A 341 -4.70 -25.67 -2.69
N SER A 342 -3.84 -25.04 -1.90
CA SER A 342 -2.67 -25.69 -1.30
C SER A 342 -2.95 -26.34 0.05
N HIS A 343 -3.95 -25.87 0.79
CA HIS A 343 -4.22 -26.22 2.18
C HIS A 343 -2.96 -26.11 3.09
N ASN A 344 -1.99 -25.28 2.68
CA ASN A 344 -0.78 -25.02 3.45
C ASN A 344 -0.96 -23.76 4.29
N TYR A 345 -1.17 -23.91 5.60
CA TYR A 345 -1.44 -22.81 6.51
C TYR A 345 -0.40 -21.67 6.42
N LYS A 346 0.89 -22.01 6.29
CA LYS A 346 1.97 -21.03 6.15
C LYS A 346 1.84 -20.19 4.87
N GLU A 347 1.37 -20.81 3.79
CA GLU A 347 1.20 -20.11 2.51
C GLU A 347 -0.12 -19.37 2.46
N VAL A 348 -1.21 -20.06 2.84
CA VAL A 348 -2.59 -19.55 2.79
C VAL A 348 -2.78 -18.37 3.74
N TYR A 349 -2.24 -18.43 4.95
CA TYR A 349 -2.42 -17.41 5.98
C TYR A 349 -1.24 -16.44 6.14
N ALA A 350 -0.33 -16.39 5.16
CA ALA A 350 0.78 -15.43 5.16
C ALA A 350 0.31 -13.97 5.06
N SER A 351 -0.76 -13.71 4.31
CA SER A 351 -1.37 -12.39 4.15
C SER A 351 -2.77 -12.51 3.51
N GLU A 352 -3.52 -11.40 3.47
CA GLU A 352 -4.78 -11.30 2.73
C GLU A 352 -4.58 -11.68 1.25
N ASP A 353 -3.59 -11.08 0.58
CA ASP A 353 -3.29 -11.35 -0.83
C ASP A 353 -2.92 -12.82 -1.08
N ALA A 354 -2.16 -13.44 -0.17
CA ALA A 354 -1.80 -14.85 -0.27
C ALA A 354 -3.02 -15.75 -0.21
N TYR A 355 -3.95 -15.46 0.71
CA TYR A 355 -5.21 -16.18 0.84
C TYR A 355 -6.05 -16.09 -0.45
N PHE A 356 -6.30 -14.87 -0.94
CA PHE A 356 -7.12 -14.69 -2.15
C PHE A 356 -6.47 -15.25 -3.41
N LYS A 357 -5.15 -15.22 -3.50
CA LYS A 357 -4.43 -15.86 -4.61
C LYS A 357 -4.58 -17.39 -4.60
N ASP A 358 -4.55 -18.00 -3.44
CA ASP A 358 -4.74 -19.44 -3.27
C ASP A 358 -6.22 -19.83 -3.50
N LEU A 359 -7.17 -19.04 -2.95
CA LEU A 359 -8.60 -19.20 -3.18
C LEU A 359 -8.96 -19.07 -4.68
N GLN A 360 -8.36 -18.14 -5.39
CA GLN A 360 -8.61 -17.98 -6.83
C GLN A 360 -8.16 -19.23 -7.60
N LYS A 361 -7.02 -19.82 -7.25
CA LYS A 361 -6.54 -21.05 -7.92
C LYS A 361 -7.51 -22.22 -7.77
N ILE A 362 -8.08 -22.43 -6.58
CA ILE A 362 -9.06 -23.50 -6.38
C ILE A 362 -10.39 -23.16 -7.05
N SER A 363 -10.79 -21.89 -7.07
CA SER A 363 -11.98 -21.44 -7.80
C SER A 363 -11.85 -21.72 -9.30
N ASP A 364 -10.71 -21.38 -9.90
CA ASP A 364 -10.43 -21.64 -11.32
C ASP A 364 -10.42 -23.14 -11.63
N LEU A 365 -9.84 -23.96 -10.75
CA LEU A 365 -9.81 -25.40 -10.90
C LEU A 365 -11.22 -26.00 -10.85
N VAL A 366 -12.04 -25.60 -9.88
CA VAL A 366 -13.42 -26.10 -9.73
C VAL A 366 -14.24 -25.68 -10.95
N GLU A 367 -14.17 -24.43 -11.37
CA GLU A 367 -14.86 -23.94 -12.58
C GLU A 367 -14.41 -24.68 -13.84
N GLN A 368 -13.11 -24.91 -14.00
CA GLN A 368 -12.57 -25.69 -15.13
C GLN A 368 -13.09 -27.11 -15.15
N VAL A 369 -13.23 -27.75 -13.99
CA VAL A 369 -13.61 -29.17 -13.89
C VAL A 369 -15.13 -29.37 -13.95
N THR A 370 -15.91 -28.50 -13.30
CA THR A 370 -17.37 -28.62 -13.19
C THR A 370 -18.12 -27.85 -14.28
N GLY A 371 -17.52 -26.78 -14.80
CA GLY A 371 -18.16 -25.83 -15.71
C GLY A 371 -18.92 -24.72 -14.96
N GLU A 372 -18.91 -24.73 -13.62
CA GLU A 372 -19.65 -23.79 -12.79
C GLU A 372 -18.75 -23.21 -11.69
N LYS A 373 -18.87 -21.91 -11.44
CA LYS A 373 -18.12 -21.22 -10.38
C LYS A 373 -18.78 -21.43 -9.03
N SER A 374 -17.98 -21.82 -8.03
CA SER A 374 -18.46 -21.97 -6.65
C SER A 374 -18.21 -20.70 -5.84
N TYR A 375 -19.21 -20.31 -5.05
CA TYR A 375 -19.13 -19.20 -4.08
C TYR A 375 -19.26 -19.69 -2.63
N VAL A 376 -19.25 -21.00 -2.42
CA VAL A 376 -19.32 -21.65 -1.11
C VAL A 376 -17.91 -22.03 -0.69
N ILE A 377 -17.44 -21.51 0.45
CA ILE A 377 -16.07 -21.74 0.93
C ILE A 377 -16.07 -22.25 2.37
N ARG A 378 -14.98 -22.93 2.74
CA ARG A 378 -14.62 -23.22 4.13
C ARG A 378 -13.14 -22.87 4.34
N PHE A 379 -12.86 -22.11 5.39
CA PHE A 379 -11.48 -21.81 5.77
C PHE A 379 -10.77 -23.05 6.33
N PRO A 380 -9.52 -23.34 5.96
CA PRO A 380 -8.72 -24.36 6.63
C PRO A 380 -8.67 -24.16 8.15
N GLY A 381 -9.17 -25.16 8.90
CA GLY A 381 -9.32 -25.07 10.36
C GLY A 381 -10.49 -24.23 10.85
N GLY A 382 -11.37 -23.77 9.96
CA GLY A 382 -12.53 -22.93 10.28
C GLY A 382 -12.20 -21.46 10.51
N SER A 383 -13.25 -20.63 10.61
CA SER A 383 -13.10 -19.18 10.86
C SER A 383 -12.53 -18.86 12.26
N SER A 384 -12.65 -19.79 13.20
CA SER A 384 -12.15 -19.67 14.57
C SER A 384 -10.70 -20.13 14.76
N ASN A 385 -10.01 -20.58 13.70
CA ASN A 385 -8.66 -21.11 13.85
C ASN A 385 -7.70 -20.06 14.40
N THR A 386 -6.83 -20.49 15.31
CA THR A 386 -5.78 -19.65 15.91
C THR A 386 -4.41 -19.83 15.25
N VAL A 387 -4.26 -20.88 14.41
CA VAL A 387 -2.99 -21.17 13.73
C VAL A 387 -2.64 -20.05 12.74
N SER A 388 -3.64 -19.42 12.13
CA SER A 388 -3.44 -18.26 11.26
C SER A 388 -2.71 -17.10 11.96
N ALA A 389 -2.88 -16.92 13.27
CA ALA A 389 -2.21 -15.89 14.07
C ALA A 389 -0.69 -16.09 14.17
N GLU A 390 -0.19 -17.31 13.95
CA GLU A 390 1.25 -17.60 13.89
C GLU A 390 1.92 -16.95 12.68
N TYR A 391 1.14 -16.73 11.62
CA TYR A 391 1.61 -16.15 10.36
C TYR A 391 1.18 -14.69 10.20
N SER A 392 -0.06 -14.35 10.54
CA SER A 392 -0.61 -13.01 10.40
C SER A 392 -1.70 -12.74 11.44
N LYS A 393 -1.40 -11.85 12.39
CA LYS A 393 -2.36 -11.47 13.45
C LYS A 393 -3.51 -10.64 12.89
N GLY A 394 -4.73 -10.92 13.33
CA GLY A 394 -5.94 -10.23 12.90
C GLY A 394 -6.45 -10.66 11.51
N LEU A 395 -5.77 -11.59 10.86
CA LEU A 395 -6.07 -11.96 9.47
C LEU A 395 -7.49 -12.55 9.31
N MET A 396 -7.93 -13.42 10.22
CA MET A 396 -9.26 -14.02 10.09
C MET A 396 -10.38 -13.01 10.24
N THR A 397 -10.19 -11.99 11.09
CA THR A 397 -11.13 -10.86 11.21
C THR A 397 -11.29 -10.10 9.87
N ILE A 398 -10.20 -9.96 9.11
CA ILE A 398 -10.20 -9.35 7.78
C ILE A 398 -10.84 -10.28 6.76
N LEU A 399 -10.39 -11.55 6.72
CA LEU A 399 -10.82 -12.51 5.69
C LEU A 399 -12.31 -12.82 5.76
N THR A 400 -12.89 -12.98 6.97
CA THR A 400 -14.31 -13.27 7.15
C THR A 400 -15.23 -12.18 6.59
N LYS A 401 -14.78 -10.93 6.61
CA LYS A 401 -15.45 -9.79 5.95
C LYS A 401 -15.21 -9.79 4.43
N LYS A 402 -13.94 -9.85 4.05
CA LYS A 402 -13.51 -9.68 2.66
C LYS A 402 -14.01 -10.76 1.71
N VAL A 403 -14.16 -12.02 2.18
CA VAL A 403 -14.74 -13.08 1.35
C VAL A 403 -16.21 -12.78 1.04
N GLN A 404 -16.96 -12.25 2.00
CA GLN A 404 -18.36 -11.87 1.80
C GLN A 404 -18.50 -10.66 0.87
N GLU A 405 -17.66 -9.63 1.03
CA GLU A 405 -17.58 -8.50 0.09
C GLU A 405 -17.30 -8.93 -1.35
N LYS A 406 -16.56 -10.05 -1.54
CA LYS A 406 -16.29 -10.66 -2.86
C LYS A 406 -17.39 -11.63 -3.33
N GLY A 407 -18.50 -11.74 -2.62
CA GLY A 407 -19.65 -12.59 -2.96
C GLY A 407 -19.55 -14.04 -2.52
N TYR A 408 -18.46 -14.42 -1.85
CA TYR A 408 -18.37 -15.76 -1.26
C TYR A 408 -19.14 -15.84 0.06
N GLN A 409 -19.70 -17.01 0.38
CA GLN A 409 -20.23 -17.35 1.68
C GLN A 409 -19.37 -18.43 2.31
N TYR A 410 -18.88 -18.18 3.54
CA TYR A 410 -18.11 -19.19 4.27
C TYR A 410 -19.00 -19.97 5.23
N PHE A 411 -18.61 -21.25 5.46
CA PHE A 411 -19.36 -22.17 6.32
C PHE A 411 -18.40 -22.91 7.24
N ASP A 412 -18.61 -22.78 8.52
CA ASP A 412 -18.01 -23.63 9.54
C ASP A 412 -18.90 -24.86 9.79
N TRP A 413 -18.86 -25.41 10.96
CA TRP A 413 -19.69 -26.55 11.39
C TRP A 413 -20.24 -26.32 12.79
N ASN A 414 -21.32 -26.98 13.13
CA ASN A 414 -21.87 -27.03 14.48
C ASN A 414 -22.00 -28.45 15.00
N CYS A 415 -21.47 -29.42 14.25
CA CYS A 415 -21.36 -30.81 14.62
C CYS A 415 -20.03 -31.36 14.09
N ASP A 416 -19.25 -32.00 14.94
CA ASP A 416 -17.93 -32.54 14.60
C ASP A 416 -17.92 -34.06 14.79
N SER A 417 -17.66 -34.81 13.71
CA SER A 417 -17.45 -36.26 13.75
C SER A 417 -16.21 -36.66 14.54
N THR A 418 -15.26 -35.71 14.71
CA THR A 418 -13.93 -35.90 15.26
C THR A 418 -13.01 -36.83 14.45
N ASP A 419 -13.28 -37.03 13.19
CA ASP A 419 -12.44 -37.84 12.30
C ASP A 419 -11.07 -37.15 12.03
N ALA A 420 -10.98 -35.81 12.20
CA ALA A 420 -9.72 -35.08 12.16
C ALA A 420 -8.74 -35.45 13.29
N SER A 421 -9.22 -36.09 14.37
CA SER A 421 -8.37 -36.44 15.53
C SER A 421 -7.37 -37.57 15.26
N GLY A 422 -7.46 -38.23 14.11
CA GLY A 422 -6.55 -39.31 13.69
C GLY A 422 -6.97 -39.95 12.37
N ASN A 423 -6.14 -40.86 11.83
CA ASN A 423 -6.41 -41.55 10.57
C ASN A 423 -7.28 -42.78 10.75
N ASN A 424 -7.42 -43.40 11.81
CA ASN A 424 -8.24 -44.59 12.03
C ASN A 424 -9.08 -44.46 13.33
N VAL A 425 -9.78 -43.32 13.43
CA VAL A 425 -10.71 -43.14 14.54
C VAL A 425 -11.79 -44.23 14.50
N PRO A 426 -12.07 -44.93 15.62
CA PRO A 426 -13.06 -46.01 15.63
C PRO A 426 -14.41 -45.56 15.09
N VAL A 427 -15.00 -46.38 14.21
CA VAL A 427 -16.28 -46.09 13.51
C VAL A 427 -17.39 -45.73 14.50
N ASP A 428 -17.54 -46.49 15.60
CA ASP A 428 -18.56 -46.21 16.62
C ASP A 428 -18.37 -44.85 17.29
N LYS A 429 -17.12 -44.39 17.45
CA LYS A 429 -16.84 -43.07 17.99
C LYS A 429 -17.26 -41.99 17.00
N LEU A 430 -16.97 -42.14 15.72
CA LEU A 430 -17.40 -41.21 14.66
C LEU A 430 -18.92 -41.12 14.61
N ILE A 431 -19.60 -42.26 14.58
CA ILE A 431 -21.08 -42.29 14.61
C ILE A 431 -21.63 -41.58 15.82
N LYS A 432 -21.12 -41.90 17.02
CA LYS A 432 -21.57 -41.28 18.27
C LYS A 432 -21.42 -39.76 18.23
N ASN A 433 -20.27 -39.26 17.79
CA ASN A 433 -20.01 -37.82 17.78
C ASN A 433 -20.84 -37.12 16.71
N ALA A 434 -20.84 -37.63 15.46
CA ALA A 434 -21.57 -37.03 14.36
C ALA A 434 -23.11 -37.10 14.57
N THR A 435 -23.64 -37.99 15.44
CA THR A 435 -25.07 -38.11 15.73
C THR A 435 -25.47 -37.50 17.09
N SER A 436 -24.55 -36.81 17.77
CA SER A 436 -24.82 -36.17 19.07
C SER A 436 -25.51 -34.79 18.94
N CYS A 437 -25.63 -34.26 17.75
CA CYS A 437 -26.14 -32.92 17.49
C CYS A 437 -27.67 -32.97 17.21
N SER A 438 -28.36 -31.90 17.67
CA SER A 438 -29.85 -31.86 17.59
C SER A 438 -30.38 -30.51 17.16
N SER A 439 -29.54 -29.61 16.63
CA SER A 439 -29.99 -28.31 16.09
C SER A 439 -30.89 -28.50 14.88
N GLN A 440 -31.72 -27.51 14.58
CA GLN A 440 -32.59 -27.53 13.39
C GLN A 440 -31.78 -27.65 12.08
N HIS A 441 -30.63 -26.97 12.02
CA HIS A 441 -29.65 -27.07 10.93
C HIS A 441 -28.36 -27.63 11.49
N ILE A 442 -27.88 -28.71 10.92
CA ILE A 442 -26.68 -29.41 11.39
C ILE A 442 -25.69 -29.44 10.24
N ASN A 443 -24.56 -28.75 10.40
CA ASN A 443 -23.40 -28.84 9.52
C ASN A 443 -22.39 -29.80 10.15
N ILE A 444 -22.24 -31.00 9.57
CA ILE A 444 -21.35 -32.02 10.11
C ILE A 444 -19.99 -31.93 9.43
N LEU A 445 -18.93 -31.67 10.23
CA LEU A 445 -17.54 -31.74 9.76
C LEU A 445 -17.09 -33.21 9.65
N MET A 446 -16.67 -33.58 8.47
CA MET A 446 -16.00 -34.84 8.14
C MET A 446 -14.92 -34.57 7.09
N HIS A 447 -14.08 -35.57 6.82
CA HIS A 447 -13.03 -35.47 5.80
C HIS A 447 -13.08 -36.69 4.88
N ASP A 448 -12.72 -36.49 3.62
CA ASP A 448 -12.73 -37.53 2.59
C ASP A 448 -11.34 -37.81 1.99
N THR A 449 -10.26 -37.52 2.74
CA THR A 449 -8.90 -37.90 2.33
C THR A 449 -8.72 -39.44 2.31
N ASP A 450 -7.68 -39.92 1.63
CA ASP A 450 -7.33 -41.34 1.53
C ASP A 450 -7.15 -42.04 2.91
N ALA A 451 -6.92 -41.26 3.97
CA ALA A 451 -6.72 -41.77 5.34
C ALA A 451 -8.02 -41.89 6.16
N LYS A 452 -9.19 -41.67 5.56
CA LYS A 452 -10.49 -41.59 6.25
C LYS A 452 -11.45 -42.74 5.89
N ASP A 453 -10.94 -43.95 5.76
CA ASP A 453 -11.77 -45.12 5.50
C ASP A 453 -12.86 -45.32 6.57
N THR A 454 -12.56 -45.05 7.83
CA THR A 454 -13.54 -45.17 8.92
C THR A 454 -14.67 -44.14 8.84
N THR A 455 -14.43 -42.98 8.21
CA THR A 455 -15.49 -41.99 7.89
C THR A 455 -16.44 -42.56 6.84
N VAL A 456 -15.90 -43.23 5.80
CA VAL A 456 -16.71 -43.93 4.79
C VAL A 456 -17.59 -44.98 5.46
N GLU A 457 -17.03 -45.81 6.35
CA GLU A 457 -17.76 -46.85 7.08
C GLU A 457 -18.86 -46.32 8.01
N ALA A 458 -18.61 -45.15 8.63
CA ALA A 458 -19.58 -44.53 9.55
C ALA A 458 -20.75 -43.86 8.83
N LEU A 459 -20.58 -43.40 7.60
CA LEU A 459 -21.53 -42.56 6.88
C LEU A 459 -22.93 -43.14 6.75
N PRO A 460 -23.14 -44.44 6.41
CA PRO A 460 -24.48 -45.03 6.35
C PRO A 460 -25.26 -44.86 7.65
N LYS A 461 -24.62 -45.10 8.80
CA LYS A 461 -25.27 -45.02 10.11
C LYS A 461 -25.59 -43.57 10.53
N ILE A 462 -24.77 -42.63 10.13
CA ILE A 462 -25.03 -41.20 10.34
C ILE A 462 -26.26 -40.77 9.54
N ILE A 463 -26.35 -41.19 8.26
CA ILE A 463 -27.50 -40.90 7.39
C ILE A 463 -28.79 -41.50 7.98
N GLU A 464 -28.76 -42.81 8.33
CA GLU A 464 -29.90 -43.52 8.91
C GLU A 464 -30.43 -42.83 10.17
N HIS A 465 -29.51 -42.42 11.08
CA HIS A 465 -29.87 -41.74 12.33
C HIS A 465 -30.67 -40.46 12.08
N TYR A 466 -30.13 -39.55 11.27
CA TYR A 466 -30.79 -38.27 11.03
C TYR A 466 -32.04 -38.38 10.18
N ARG A 467 -32.10 -39.35 9.25
CA ARG A 467 -33.33 -39.67 8.51
C ARG A 467 -34.42 -40.12 9.46
N ALA A 468 -34.11 -41.01 10.40
CA ALA A 468 -35.07 -41.49 11.40
C ALA A 468 -35.52 -40.36 12.34
N ALA A 469 -34.67 -39.33 12.58
CA ALA A 469 -35.00 -38.16 13.37
C ALA A 469 -35.77 -37.07 12.58
N GLY A 470 -36.14 -37.37 11.31
CA GLY A 470 -36.93 -36.47 10.47
C GLY A 470 -36.18 -35.34 9.80
N TYR A 471 -34.86 -35.47 9.65
CA TYR A 471 -34.05 -34.52 8.89
C TYR A 471 -34.05 -34.85 7.40
N THR A 472 -33.94 -33.80 6.59
CA THR A 472 -33.62 -33.87 5.17
C THR A 472 -32.13 -33.58 4.97
N PHE A 473 -31.57 -34.03 3.83
CA PHE A 473 -30.15 -33.82 3.51
C PHE A 473 -30.03 -32.91 2.30
N LYS A 474 -29.22 -31.88 2.40
CA LYS A 474 -28.98 -30.94 1.29
C LYS A 474 -27.49 -30.66 1.11
N GLY A 475 -27.09 -30.30 -0.11
CA GLY A 475 -25.85 -29.60 -0.36
C GLY A 475 -25.98 -28.14 0.12
N ILE A 476 -24.89 -27.56 0.60
CA ILE A 476 -24.83 -26.15 1.00
C ILE A 476 -24.91 -25.28 -0.26
N THR A 477 -25.72 -24.23 -0.19
CA THR A 477 -25.75 -23.16 -1.16
C THR A 477 -25.38 -21.84 -0.47
N VAL A 478 -25.15 -20.76 -1.19
CA VAL A 478 -24.89 -19.44 -0.59
C VAL A 478 -26.05 -18.96 0.28
N ASP A 479 -27.26 -19.49 0.07
CA ASP A 479 -28.48 -19.14 0.82
C ASP A 479 -28.81 -20.09 1.98
N SER A 480 -28.00 -21.15 2.17
CA SER A 480 -28.18 -22.10 3.26
C SER A 480 -27.83 -21.47 4.61
N TYR A 481 -28.36 -22.06 5.69
CA TYR A 481 -27.99 -21.68 7.05
C TYR A 481 -26.47 -21.77 7.23
N SER A 482 -25.85 -20.64 7.53
CA SER A 482 -24.42 -20.54 7.75
C SER A 482 -24.08 -20.72 9.22
N ALA A 483 -23.51 -21.87 9.56
CA ALA A 483 -22.86 -22.05 10.85
C ALA A 483 -21.54 -21.26 10.84
N HIS A 484 -21.44 -20.23 11.66
CA HIS A 484 -20.22 -19.46 11.84
C HIS A 484 -19.68 -19.66 13.26
N HIS A 485 -18.40 -19.90 13.38
CA HIS A 485 -17.69 -19.86 14.65
C HIS A 485 -17.35 -18.40 15.03
N GLY A 486 -17.08 -18.15 16.31
CA GLY A 486 -16.50 -16.90 16.73
C GLY A 486 -15.07 -16.73 16.17
N VAL A 487 -14.75 -15.56 15.66
CA VAL A 487 -13.42 -15.28 15.08
C VAL A 487 -12.43 -15.01 16.19
N ASN A 488 -11.30 -15.75 16.23
CA ASN A 488 -10.30 -15.69 17.31
C ASN A 488 -8.97 -15.07 16.87
N ASN A 489 -8.85 -14.64 15.61
CA ASN A 489 -7.64 -14.00 15.09
C ASN A 489 -7.97 -12.82 14.18
#